data_de98ccfead8c6de9b8f1e3ae4f68058a
#
_entry.id   de98ccfead8c6de9b8f1e3ae4f68058a
#
_cell.length_a   1.000
_cell.length_b   1.000
_cell.length_c   1.000
_cell.angle_alpha   90.00
_cell.angle_beta   90.00
_cell.angle_gamma   90.00
#
_symmetry.space_group_name_H-M   'P 1'
#
loop_
_entity.id
_entity.type
_entity.pdbx_description
1 polymer ?
#
loop_
_entity_poly.entity_id
_entity_poly.type
_entity_poly.pdbx_seq_one_letter_code
_entity_poly.pdbx_strand_id
1 'polypeptide(L)'
;MSKLTESIAKIKALAKQPLVDDLEVKRVEIVVLKFKEPPEIIDKCISRIIHNTDWPFKLTIFDNRLNPANTSKIWNKLVNEATCRYVLIMDSDAFIPAKKTEPCWLTRMMESIDETGFVIPVSSAPGGAHQHVNGPEAYPSKVLNKDIWSGYCFLFDKEGEWKNMDHFNEKYFIYGQDSEFAWRVGHRAGAVMRKDVFVEHIGGFSFKSDPVREDDKLYARELFKYLTK
;
A
#
# COMPACT_ATOMS: atom_id res chain seq x y z
N MET A 1 -11.31 -12.07 27.01
CA MET A 1 -11.06 -10.83 26.24
C MET A 1 -11.02 -11.19 24.78
N SER A 2 -11.61 -10.40 23.90
CA SER A 2 -11.57 -10.71 22.46
C SER A 2 -10.15 -10.44 21.91
N LYS A 3 -9.75 -11.18 20.84
CA LYS A 3 -8.47 -10.96 20.14
C LYS A 3 -8.30 -9.49 19.69
N LEU A 4 -9.40 -8.82 19.41
CA LEU A 4 -9.41 -7.39 19.05
C LEU A 4 -8.99 -6.49 20.24
N THR A 5 -9.44 -6.81 21.47
CA THR A 5 -9.09 -6.06 22.68
C THR A 5 -7.58 -6.19 22.99
N GLU A 6 -7.01 -7.37 22.78
CA GLU A 6 -5.57 -7.61 22.94
C GLU A 6 -4.76 -6.88 21.86
N SER A 7 -5.24 -6.86 20.64
CA SER A 7 -4.62 -6.13 19.52
C SER A 7 -4.62 -4.62 19.76
N ILE A 8 -5.72 -4.04 20.24
CA ILE A 8 -5.82 -2.62 20.60
C ILE A 8 -4.88 -2.29 21.77
N ALA A 9 -4.76 -3.19 22.77
CA ALA A 9 -3.84 -3.00 23.87
C ALA A 9 -2.37 -3.00 23.40
N LYS A 10 -2.02 -3.88 22.45
CA LYS A 10 -0.68 -3.93 21.85
C LYS A 10 -0.37 -2.65 21.05
N ILE A 11 -1.33 -2.13 20.27
CA ILE A 11 -1.19 -0.84 19.57
C ILE A 11 -0.91 0.30 20.56
N LYS A 12 -1.69 0.36 21.65
CA LYS A 12 -1.51 1.38 22.69
C LYS A 12 -0.17 1.25 23.41
N ALA A 13 0.33 0.03 23.59
CA ALA A 13 1.65 -0.22 24.20
C ALA A 13 2.80 0.21 23.27
N LEU A 14 2.69 -0.10 21.96
CA LEU A 14 3.66 0.32 20.95
C LEU A 14 3.68 1.85 20.78
N ALA A 15 2.51 2.51 20.88
CA ALA A 15 2.40 3.96 20.82
C ALA A 15 2.99 4.68 22.06
N LYS A 16 3.19 3.97 23.19
CA LYS A 16 3.75 4.51 24.44
C LYS A 16 5.26 4.27 24.60
N GLN A 17 5.92 3.59 23.67
CA GLN A 17 7.38 3.49 23.74
C GLN A 17 7.98 4.89 23.61
N PRO A 18 8.86 5.32 24.54
CA PRO A 18 9.49 6.61 24.43
C PRO A 18 10.26 6.68 23.11
N LEU A 19 10.06 7.80 22.40
CA LEU A 19 10.93 8.17 21.28
C LEU A 19 12.35 8.27 21.85
N VAL A 20 13.21 7.35 21.46
CA VAL A 20 14.64 7.46 21.72
C VAL A 20 15.13 8.53 20.75
N ASP A 21 15.38 9.73 21.28
CA ASP A 21 15.70 10.95 20.52
C ASP A 21 17.03 10.93 19.75
N ASP A 22 17.75 9.82 19.70
CA ASP A 22 19.11 9.79 19.14
C ASP A 22 19.35 8.81 17.96
N LEU A 23 18.32 8.09 17.54
CA LEU A 23 18.33 7.42 16.24
C LEU A 23 17.01 7.83 15.58
N GLU A 24 17.09 8.55 14.49
CA GLU A 24 15.96 8.84 13.60
C GLU A 24 15.40 7.50 13.10
N VAL A 25 14.63 6.84 13.95
CA VAL A 25 13.99 5.55 13.63
C VAL A 25 13.07 5.82 12.45
N LYS A 26 13.45 5.33 11.27
CA LYS A 26 12.69 5.44 10.02
C LYS A 26 11.31 4.78 10.20
N ARG A 27 10.42 5.45 10.95
CA ARG A 27 9.07 4.97 11.24
C ARG A 27 8.21 5.04 10.00
N VAL A 28 7.42 3.99 9.72
CA VAL A 28 6.50 3.93 8.59
C VAL A 28 5.07 4.18 9.07
N GLU A 29 4.32 5.04 8.42
CA GLU A 29 2.87 5.12 8.59
C GLU A 29 2.20 4.19 7.59
N ILE A 30 1.62 3.09 8.07
CA ILE A 30 0.83 2.17 7.27
C ILE A 30 -0.60 2.69 7.22
N VAL A 31 -1.08 3.01 6.03
CA VAL A 31 -2.41 3.55 5.78
C VAL A 31 -3.25 2.49 5.08
N VAL A 32 -4.31 2.03 5.73
CA VAL A 32 -5.25 1.03 5.19
C VAL A 32 -6.58 1.70 4.88
N LEU A 33 -7.03 1.57 3.64
CA LEU A 33 -8.32 2.07 3.20
C LEU A 33 -9.34 0.91 3.23
N LYS A 34 -10.35 1.03 4.10
CA LYS A 34 -11.51 0.13 4.10
C LYS A 34 -12.51 0.58 3.06
N PHE A 35 -13.02 -0.37 2.30
CA PHE A 35 -14.09 -0.11 1.34
C PHE A 35 -15.25 -1.09 1.55
N LYS A 36 -15.62 -1.90 0.57
CA LYS A 36 -16.79 -2.81 0.64
C LYS A 36 -16.45 -4.24 1.06
N GLU A 37 -15.23 -4.47 1.52
CA GLU A 37 -14.80 -5.79 1.96
C GLU A 37 -15.60 -6.25 3.20
N PRO A 38 -15.88 -7.56 3.31
CA PRO A 38 -16.45 -8.14 4.52
C PRO A 38 -15.58 -7.84 5.76
N PRO A 39 -16.19 -7.65 6.95
CA PRO A 39 -15.44 -7.35 8.17
C PRO A 39 -14.30 -8.33 8.47
N GLU A 40 -14.51 -9.62 8.22
CA GLU A 40 -13.50 -10.67 8.45
C GLU A 40 -12.26 -10.53 7.57
N ILE A 41 -12.40 -9.98 6.36
CA ILE A 41 -11.29 -9.67 5.46
C ILE A 41 -10.48 -8.51 6.02
N ILE A 42 -11.16 -7.44 6.42
CA ILE A 42 -10.53 -6.26 7.02
C ILE A 42 -9.81 -6.64 8.32
N ASP A 43 -10.45 -7.40 9.19
CA ASP A 43 -9.88 -7.85 10.45
C ASP A 43 -8.66 -8.75 10.23
N LYS A 44 -8.68 -9.63 9.22
CA LYS A 44 -7.52 -10.44 8.83
C LYS A 44 -6.34 -9.57 8.38
N CYS A 45 -6.60 -8.56 7.54
CA CYS A 45 -5.57 -7.63 7.09
C CYS A 45 -4.91 -6.91 8.27
N ILE A 46 -5.71 -6.24 9.10
CA ILE A 46 -5.25 -5.48 10.26
C ILE A 46 -4.52 -6.39 11.26
N SER A 47 -5.07 -7.56 11.55
CA SER A 47 -4.45 -8.52 12.48
C SER A 47 -3.08 -8.97 12.00
N ARG A 48 -2.92 -9.27 10.70
CA ARG A 48 -1.61 -9.65 10.15
C ARG A 48 -0.61 -8.51 10.26
N ILE A 49 -0.99 -7.26 9.95
CA ILE A 49 -0.11 -6.10 10.11
C ILE A 49 0.37 -5.98 11.55
N ILE A 50 -0.53 -6.05 12.53
CA ILE A 50 -0.20 -5.87 13.95
C ILE A 50 0.72 -6.98 14.48
N HIS A 51 0.49 -8.22 14.07
CA HIS A 51 1.20 -9.37 14.65
C HIS A 51 2.48 -9.76 13.91
N ASN A 52 2.61 -9.40 12.63
CA ASN A 52 3.70 -9.87 11.77
C ASN A 52 4.61 -8.75 11.26
N THR A 53 4.50 -7.53 11.84
CA THR A 53 5.39 -6.41 11.53
C THR A 53 6.21 -6.07 12.76
N ASP A 54 7.53 -6.22 12.65
CA ASP A 54 8.48 -5.88 13.72
C ASP A 54 9.19 -4.54 13.50
N TRP A 55 9.11 -3.96 12.28
CA TRP A 55 9.58 -2.61 12.01
C TRP A 55 8.69 -1.58 12.71
N PRO A 56 9.24 -0.47 13.26
CA PRO A 56 8.44 0.57 13.88
C PRO A 56 7.42 1.18 12.90
N PHE A 57 6.14 1.11 13.25
CA PHE A 57 5.09 1.67 12.41
C PHE A 57 4.00 2.37 13.23
N LYS A 58 3.26 3.23 12.55
CA LYS A 58 1.96 3.78 12.95
C LYS A 58 0.91 3.21 11.99
N LEU A 59 -0.22 2.76 12.51
CA LEU A 59 -1.33 2.24 11.69
C LEU A 59 -2.46 3.27 11.66
N THR A 60 -2.77 3.74 10.46
CA THR A 60 -3.90 4.63 10.18
C THR A 60 -4.92 3.87 9.33
N ILE A 61 -6.16 3.78 9.80
CA ILE A 61 -7.24 3.06 9.12
C ILE A 61 -8.32 4.07 8.77
N PHE A 62 -8.63 4.20 7.48
CA PHE A 62 -9.71 5.07 7.00
C PHE A 62 -10.89 4.23 6.52
N ASP A 63 -12.10 4.57 6.98
CA ASP A 63 -13.32 3.87 6.62
C ASP A 63 -14.10 4.64 5.55
N ASN A 64 -14.02 4.18 4.30
CA ASN A 64 -14.69 4.76 3.14
C ASN A 64 -16.04 4.07 2.81
N ARG A 65 -16.55 3.24 3.70
CA ARG A 65 -17.78 2.45 3.44
C ARG A 65 -19.06 3.25 3.58
N LEU A 66 -19.09 4.16 4.55
CA LEU A 66 -20.30 4.91 4.92
C LEU A 66 -20.61 6.07 3.98
N ASN A 67 -19.59 6.66 3.41
CA ASN A 67 -19.73 7.76 2.45
C ASN A 67 -18.63 7.65 1.39
N PRO A 68 -18.80 6.76 0.41
CA PRO A 68 -17.78 6.48 -0.57
C PRO A 68 -17.36 7.75 -1.32
N ALA A 69 -16.15 8.18 -1.10
CA ALA A 69 -15.56 9.31 -1.78
C ALA A 69 -14.53 8.84 -2.82
N ASN A 70 -14.12 9.76 -3.66
CA ASN A 70 -13.06 9.54 -4.64
C ASN A 70 -11.78 9.03 -3.99
N THR A 71 -11.33 7.86 -4.39
CA THR A 71 -10.18 7.16 -3.80
C THR A 71 -8.90 7.97 -3.91
N SER A 72 -8.67 8.64 -5.05
CA SER A 72 -7.50 9.52 -5.24
C SER A 72 -7.48 10.67 -4.25
N LYS A 73 -8.64 11.32 -4.01
CA LYS A 73 -8.76 12.40 -3.02
C LYS A 73 -8.48 11.91 -1.61
N ILE A 74 -8.99 10.70 -1.28
CA ILE A 74 -8.75 10.11 0.04
C ILE A 74 -7.27 9.81 0.22
N TRP A 75 -6.61 9.15 -0.74
CA TRP A 75 -5.19 8.87 -0.67
C TRP A 75 -4.35 10.13 -0.54
N ASN A 76 -4.63 11.16 -1.36
CA ASN A 76 -3.94 12.45 -1.28
C ASN A 76 -4.09 13.08 0.11
N LYS A 77 -5.31 13.10 0.66
CA LYS A 77 -5.58 13.59 2.01
C LYS A 77 -4.79 12.82 3.06
N LEU A 78 -4.88 11.49 3.06
CA LEU A 78 -4.25 10.64 4.06
C LEU A 78 -2.72 10.73 4.03
N VAL A 79 -2.14 10.83 2.83
CA VAL A 79 -0.69 11.03 2.68
C VAL A 79 -0.27 12.41 3.19
N ASN A 80 -1.05 13.45 2.90
CA ASN A 80 -0.75 14.81 3.40
C ASN A 80 -0.87 14.92 4.92
N GLU A 81 -1.83 14.21 5.53
CA GLU A 81 -2.04 14.16 6.97
C GLU A 81 -1.07 13.20 7.69
N ALA A 82 -0.39 12.32 6.96
CA ALA A 82 0.58 11.38 7.52
C ALA A 82 1.71 12.13 8.25
N THR A 83 2.01 11.68 9.47
CA THR A 83 3.03 12.29 10.31
C THR A 83 4.42 11.70 10.13
N CYS A 84 4.51 10.51 9.54
CA CYS A 84 5.78 9.86 9.23
C CYS A 84 6.29 10.27 7.83
N ARG A 85 7.61 10.31 7.66
CA ARG A 85 8.27 10.52 6.37
C ARG A 85 7.96 9.38 5.39
N TYR A 86 8.02 8.14 5.88
CA TYR A 86 7.75 6.96 5.07
C TYR A 86 6.29 6.54 5.21
N VAL A 87 5.60 6.40 4.09
CA VAL A 87 4.18 6.04 4.06
C VAL A 87 4.01 4.79 3.23
N LEU A 88 3.25 3.83 3.76
CA LEU A 88 2.83 2.63 3.06
C LEU A 88 1.32 2.67 2.88
N ILE A 89 0.88 2.72 1.64
CA ILE A 89 -0.52 2.57 1.28
C ILE A 89 -0.82 1.09 1.09
N MET A 90 -1.97 0.63 1.59
CA MET A 90 -2.37 -0.76 1.49
C MET A 90 -3.89 -0.90 1.39
N ASP A 91 -4.36 -1.75 0.46
CA ASP A 91 -5.77 -2.13 0.38
C ASP A 91 -6.15 -3.07 1.51
N SER A 92 -7.39 -3.01 1.97
CA SER A 92 -7.85 -3.85 3.10
C SER A 92 -8.06 -5.32 2.75
N ASP A 93 -8.02 -5.69 1.46
CA ASP A 93 -8.02 -7.08 0.96
C ASP A 93 -6.61 -7.57 0.54
N ALA A 94 -5.57 -6.82 0.89
CA ALA A 94 -4.18 -7.21 0.76
C ALA A 94 -3.64 -7.72 2.10
N PHE A 95 -2.92 -8.85 2.08
CA PHE A 95 -2.45 -9.52 3.29
C PHE A 95 -0.95 -9.75 3.24
N ILE A 96 -0.24 -9.15 4.18
CA ILE A 96 1.16 -9.47 4.42
C ILE A 96 1.32 -10.94 4.86
N PRO A 97 2.54 -11.52 4.86
CA PRO A 97 2.77 -12.91 5.24
C PRO A 97 2.04 -13.32 6.52
N ALA A 98 1.45 -14.51 6.53
CA ALA A 98 0.69 -15.03 7.67
C ALA A 98 1.54 -15.34 8.90
N LYS A 99 2.84 -15.48 8.71
CA LYS A 99 3.83 -15.73 9.76
C LYS A 99 4.89 -14.63 9.73
N LYS A 100 5.46 -14.34 10.88
CA LYS A 100 6.65 -13.48 10.95
C LYS A 100 7.78 -14.08 10.12
N THR A 101 8.52 -13.20 9.45
CA THR A 101 9.73 -13.55 8.71
C THR A 101 10.91 -12.81 9.30
N GLU A 102 12.11 -13.35 9.17
CA GLU A 102 13.35 -12.71 9.59
C GLU A 102 14.26 -12.48 8.38
N PRO A 103 14.57 -11.23 8.05
CA PRO A 103 13.98 -9.99 8.54
C PRO A 103 12.51 -9.86 8.16
N CYS A 104 11.75 -9.02 8.88
CA CYS A 104 10.32 -8.86 8.61
C CYS A 104 10.08 -8.21 7.24
N TRP A 105 8.89 -8.42 6.69
CA TRP A 105 8.50 -7.92 5.36
C TRP A 105 8.72 -6.42 5.18
N LEU A 106 8.39 -5.61 6.20
CA LEU A 106 8.54 -4.15 6.14
C LEU A 106 10.01 -3.72 6.23
N THR A 107 10.83 -4.44 7.01
CA THR A 107 12.29 -4.26 7.04
C THR A 107 12.86 -4.42 5.64
N ARG A 108 12.50 -5.50 4.93
CA ARG A 108 12.96 -5.74 3.56
C ARG A 108 12.55 -4.63 2.59
N MET A 109 11.34 -4.09 2.73
CA MET A 109 10.92 -2.95 1.91
C MET A 109 11.73 -1.69 2.24
N MET A 110 11.94 -1.39 3.53
CA MET A 110 12.70 -0.23 3.98
C MET A 110 14.18 -0.26 3.56
N GLU A 111 14.80 -1.45 3.44
CA GLU A 111 16.16 -1.61 2.93
C GLU A 111 16.35 -1.06 1.51
N SER A 112 15.29 -0.92 0.74
CA SER A 112 15.35 -0.49 -0.66
C SER A 112 14.76 0.90 -0.91
N ILE A 113 14.24 1.58 0.13
CA ILE A 113 13.51 2.85 -0.05
C ILE A 113 14.41 3.98 -0.58
N ASP A 114 15.68 4.00 -0.16
CA ASP A 114 16.60 5.06 -0.54
C ASP A 114 17.08 4.95 -2.01
N GLU A 115 16.76 3.87 -2.74
CA GLU A 115 17.17 3.68 -4.13
C GLU A 115 16.37 4.53 -5.12
N THR A 116 15.06 4.59 -4.93
CA THR A 116 14.16 5.33 -5.84
C THR A 116 13.10 6.14 -5.11
N GLY A 117 12.99 5.97 -3.79
CA GLY A 117 11.90 6.54 -3.02
C GLY A 117 10.56 5.78 -3.13
N PHE A 118 10.49 4.69 -3.91
CA PHE A 118 9.31 3.84 -4.09
C PHE A 118 9.66 2.37 -4.06
N VAL A 119 8.93 1.60 -3.24
CA VAL A 119 9.12 0.14 -3.11
C VAL A 119 7.78 -0.57 -3.20
N ILE A 120 7.72 -1.61 -4.02
CA ILE A 120 6.53 -2.43 -4.25
C ILE A 120 6.81 -3.90 -3.97
N PRO A 121 5.87 -4.66 -3.40
CA PRO A 121 5.97 -6.10 -3.24
C PRO A 121 5.48 -6.84 -4.49
N VAL A 122 5.65 -8.16 -4.51
CA VAL A 122 4.99 -9.06 -5.46
C VAL A 122 3.73 -9.67 -4.86
N SER A 123 2.82 -10.19 -5.71
CA SER A 123 1.53 -10.71 -5.28
C SER A 123 1.02 -11.86 -6.18
N SER A 124 0.07 -12.61 -5.64
CA SER A 124 -0.66 -13.65 -6.39
C SER A 124 -1.72 -13.13 -7.36
N ALA A 125 -2.23 -11.92 -7.12
CA ALA A 125 -3.28 -11.32 -7.95
C ALA A 125 -3.10 -9.80 -8.11
N PRO A 126 -1.96 -9.34 -8.64
CA PRO A 126 -1.77 -7.95 -8.97
C PRO A 126 -2.50 -7.60 -10.27
N GLY A 127 -2.83 -6.31 -10.44
CA GLY A 127 -3.30 -5.80 -11.72
C GLY A 127 -2.18 -5.75 -12.78
N GLY A 128 -0.90 -5.70 -12.37
CA GLY A 128 0.27 -5.64 -13.23
C GLY A 128 0.96 -7.01 -13.39
N ALA A 129 1.20 -7.44 -14.63
CA ALA A 129 1.79 -8.76 -14.93
C ALA A 129 3.16 -8.99 -14.26
N HIS A 130 3.98 -7.95 -14.16
CA HIS A 130 5.35 -8.04 -13.60
C HIS A 130 5.40 -8.34 -12.10
N GLN A 131 4.34 -8.00 -11.35
CA GLN A 131 4.23 -8.30 -9.93
C GLN A 131 3.65 -9.69 -9.66
N HIS A 132 3.16 -10.39 -10.70
CA HIS A 132 2.48 -11.67 -10.52
C HIS A 132 3.47 -12.80 -10.28
N VAL A 133 3.35 -13.44 -9.12
CA VAL A 133 4.13 -14.61 -8.71
C VAL A 133 3.28 -15.55 -7.87
N ASN A 134 3.65 -16.83 -7.81
CA ASN A 134 2.98 -17.83 -6.99
C ASN A 134 3.43 -17.82 -5.51
N GLY A 135 4.45 -17.03 -5.17
CA GLY A 135 5.00 -16.90 -3.83
C GLY A 135 6.27 -16.06 -3.82
N PRO A 136 6.82 -15.75 -2.64
CA PRO A 136 8.05 -14.97 -2.53
C PRO A 136 9.25 -15.78 -3.02
N GLU A 137 10.26 -15.10 -3.55
CA GLU A 137 11.58 -15.69 -3.76
C GLU A 137 12.22 -16.04 -2.40
N ALA A 138 12.94 -17.16 -2.35
CA ALA A 138 13.54 -17.69 -1.13
C ALA A 138 14.70 -16.81 -0.60
N TYR A 139 15.34 -16.06 -1.49
CA TYR A 139 16.47 -15.19 -1.18
C TYR A 139 16.12 -13.72 -1.42
N PRO A 140 16.79 -12.79 -0.71
CA PRO A 140 16.62 -11.36 -0.98
C PRO A 140 16.83 -11.07 -2.46
N SER A 141 15.78 -10.59 -3.11
CA SER A 141 15.77 -10.31 -4.54
C SER A 141 14.95 -9.06 -4.82
N LYS A 142 15.53 -8.18 -5.64
CA LYS A 142 14.92 -6.93 -6.05
C LYS A 142 15.26 -6.57 -7.49
N VAL A 143 14.36 -5.86 -8.16
CA VAL A 143 14.58 -5.31 -9.49
C VAL A 143 14.02 -3.90 -9.57
N LEU A 144 14.66 -3.05 -10.37
CA LEU A 144 14.08 -1.76 -10.72
C LEU A 144 12.95 -1.97 -11.71
N ASN A 145 11.74 -1.59 -11.31
CA ASN A 145 10.55 -1.65 -12.14
C ASN A 145 10.21 -0.26 -12.67
N LYS A 146 10.12 -0.14 -13.99
CA LYS A 146 9.68 1.08 -14.69
C LYS A 146 8.31 0.91 -15.38
N ASP A 147 7.76 -0.29 -15.29
CA ASP A 147 6.44 -0.59 -15.84
C ASP A 147 5.34 -0.22 -14.86
N ILE A 148 4.10 -0.24 -15.35
CA ILE A 148 2.91 -0.04 -14.52
C ILE A 148 2.82 -1.17 -13.50
N TRP A 149 2.55 -0.79 -12.26
CA TRP A 149 2.31 -1.70 -11.14
C TRP A 149 0.96 -1.42 -10.48
N SER A 150 0.46 -2.38 -9.71
CA SER A 150 -0.81 -2.29 -9.01
C SER A 150 -0.64 -1.71 -7.60
N GLY A 151 -1.55 -0.83 -7.22
CA GLY A 151 -1.47 -0.02 -6.00
C GLY A 151 -1.96 -0.71 -4.72
N TYR A 152 -2.21 -2.04 -4.73
CA TYR A 152 -2.72 -2.76 -3.56
C TYR A 152 -1.80 -2.67 -2.32
N CYS A 153 -0.50 -2.46 -2.52
CA CYS A 153 0.49 -2.25 -1.46
C CYS A 153 1.73 -1.58 -2.04
N PHE A 154 2.12 -0.42 -1.54
CA PHE A 154 3.39 0.21 -1.90
C PHE A 154 3.86 1.17 -0.82
N LEU A 155 5.18 1.23 -0.65
CA LEU A 155 5.89 2.08 0.28
C LEU A 155 6.56 3.22 -0.48
N PHE A 156 6.53 4.43 0.06
CA PHE A 156 7.24 5.56 -0.52
C PHE A 156 7.77 6.53 0.52
N ASP A 157 8.81 7.28 0.10
CA ASP A 157 9.36 8.42 0.85
C ASP A 157 8.59 9.69 0.48
N LYS A 158 7.75 10.16 1.42
CA LYS A 158 6.94 11.36 1.25
C LYS A 158 7.79 12.62 1.06
N GLU A 159 8.97 12.66 1.64
CA GLU A 159 9.89 13.80 1.56
C GLU A 159 10.84 13.72 0.36
N GLY A 160 10.87 12.58 -0.33
CA GLY A 160 11.67 12.32 -1.53
C GLY A 160 10.97 12.66 -2.83
N GLU A 161 11.02 11.73 -3.79
CA GLU A 161 10.44 11.91 -5.14
C GLU A 161 8.93 12.17 -5.13
N TRP A 162 8.20 11.71 -4.10
CA TRP A 162 6.78 12.00 -3.93
C TRP A 162 6.47 13.50 -3.95
N LYS A 163 7.29 14.33 -3.28
CA LYS A 163 7.11 15.81 -3.27
C LYS A 163 7.19 16.44 -4.65
N ASN A 164 7.95 15.82 -5.53
CA ASN A 164 8.22 16.33 -6.87
C ASN A 164 7.20 15.82 -7.89
N MET A 165 6.24 15.00 -7.46
CA MET A 165 5.20 14.44 -8.32
C MET A 165 3.86 15.07 -7.96
N ASP A 166 3.06 15.36 -8.98
CA ASP A 166 1.64 15.61 -8.77
C ASP A 166 1.05 14.35 -8.15
N HIS A 167 0.50 14.47 -6.96
CA HIS A 167 -0.10 13.38 -6.19
C HIS A 167 -0.99 12.45 -7.05
N PHE A 168 -1.84 11.62 -6.49
CA PHE A 168 -2.82 10.88 -7.28
C PHE A 168 -3.72 11.82 -8.05
N ASN A 169 -3.93 11.55 -9.33
CA ASN A 169 -4.79 12.37 -10.18
C ASN A 169 -6.27 12.18 -9.79
N GLU A 170 -6.86 13.22 -9.23
CA GLU A 170 -8.23 13.20 -8.68
C GLU A 170 -9.34 13.08 -9.73
N LYS A 171 -8.99 13.08 -11.01
CA LYS A 171 -9.93 12.74 -12.08
C LYS A 171 -10.27 11.25 -12.09
N TYR A 172 -9.40 10.39 -11.53
CA TYR A 172 -9.70 8.98 -11.32
C TYR A 172 -10.51 8.80 -10.03
N PHE A 173 -11.68 8.19 -10.13
CA PHE A 173 -12.56 8.04 -8.99
C PHE A 173 -12.19 6.81 -8.14
N ILE A 174 -12.21 5.60 -8.74
CA ILE A 174 -11.87 4.34 -8.07
C ILE A 174 -10.80 3.58 -8.86
N TYR A 175 -10.86 3.62 -10.18
CA TYR A 175 -9.97 2.85 -11.04
C TYR A 175 -8.91 3.70 -11.72
N GLY A 176 -7.76 3.08 -11.96
CA GLY A 176 -6.69 3.61 -12.77
C GLY A 176 -5.81 4.66 -12.10
N GLN A 177 -6.17 5.11 -10.89
CA GLN A 177 -5.36 6.08 -10.14
C GLN A 177 -3.97 5.52 -9.80
N ASP A 178 -3.90 4.26 -9.43
CA ASP A 178 -2.66 3.54 -9.14
C ASP A 178 -1.83 3.31 -10.40
N SER A 179 -2.48 2.89 -11.48
CA SER A 179 -1.83 2.63 -12.77
C SER A 179 -1.25 3.89 -13.38
N GLU A 180 -1.99 5.01 -13.35
CA GLU A 180 -1.52 6.30 -13.84
C GLU A 180 -0.37 6.83 -12.97
N PHE A 181 -0.50 6.70 -11.65
CA PHE A 181 0.57 7.06 -10.73
C PHE A 181 1.83 6.22 -10.96
N ALA A 182 1.68 4.89 -11.08
CA ALA A 182 2.77 3.97 -11.38
C ALA A 182 3.47 4.30 -12.70
N TRP A 183 2.71 4.67 -13.72
CA TRP A 183 3.26 5.12 -15.00
C TRP A 183 4.14 6.37 -14.84
N ARG A 184 3.68 7.39 -14.08
CA ARG A 184 4.50 8.59 -13.81
C ARG A 184 5.76 8.26 -13.01
N VAL A 185 5.65 7.40 -11.97
CA VAL A 185 6.81 6.93 -11.21
C VAL A 185 7.81 6.21 -12.12
N GLY A 186 7.32 5.30 -12.98
CA GLY A 186 8.16 4.54 -13.91
C GLY A 186 8.97 5.43 -14.86
N HIS A 187 8.35 6.49 -15.38
CA HIS A 187 9.00 7.44 -16.27
C HIS A 187 10.00 8.35 -15.57
N ARG A 188 9.87 8.54 -14.26
CA ARG A 188 10.72 9.45 -13.50
C ARG A 188 11.85 8.71 -12.75
N ALA A 189 11.51 7.91 -11.78
CA ALA A 189 12.46 7.26 -10.88
C ALA A 189 12.44 5.73 -10.97
N GLY A 190 11.30 5.16 -11.33
CA GLY A 190 11.00 3.75 -11.16
C GLY A 190 10.64 3.41 -9.72
N ALA A 191 10.22 2.17 -9.49
CA ALA A 191 10.00 1.60 -8.18
C ALA A 191 10.87 0.36 -7.98
N VAL A 192 11.43 0.16 -6.80
CA VAL A 192 12.13 -1.09 -6.48
C VAL A 192 11.08 -2.16 -6.17
N MET A 193 11.02 -3.21 -6.98
CA MET A 193 10.17 -4.36 -6.73
C MET A 193 10.92 -5.40 -5.93
N ARG A 194 10.46 -5.68 -4.70
CA ARG A 194 11.01 -6.70 -3.79
C ARG A 194 10.31 -8.03 -4.06
N LYS A 195 11.00 -8.92 -4.77
CA LYS A 195 10.46 -10.25 -5.12
C LYS A 195 10.43 -11.23 -3.93
N ASP A 196 11.18 -10.93 -2.89
CA ASP A 196 11.21 -11.65 -1.63
C ASP A 196 10.16 -11.15 -0.60
N VAL A 197 9.36 -10.13 -0.97
CA VAL A 197 8.21 -9.66 -0.20
C VAL A 197 6.94 -9.99 -0.95
N PHE A 198 6.19 -10.96 -0.44
CA PHE A 198 4.94 -11.42 -1.02
C PHE A 198 3.75 -10.91 -0.21
N VAL A 199 2.85 -10.20 -0.86
CA VAL A 199 1.59 -9.75 -0.29
C VAL A 199 0.45 -10.44 -1.02
N GLU A 200 -0.27 -11.32 -0.33
CA GLU A 200 -1.45 -11.98 -0.88
C GLU A 200 -2.54 -10.93 -1.13
N HIS A 201 -2.94 -10.72 -2.37
CA HIS A 201 -4.03 -9.81 -2.72
C HIS A 201 -5.19 -10.61 -3.28
N ILE A 202 -6.33 -10.55 -2.65
CA ILE A 202 -7.51 -11.31 -3.09
C ILE A 202 -8.09 -10.66 -4.34
N GLY A 203 -8.12 -9.34 -4.38
CA GLY A 203 -8.58 -8.54 -5.52
C GLY A 203 -10.06 -8.73 -5.89
N GLY A 204 -10.71 -7.66 -6.28
CA GLY A 204 -12.05 -7.73 -6.86
C GLY A 204 -13.21 -7.93 -5.88
N PHE A 205 -12.99 -7.99 -4.55
CA PHE A 205 -14.10 -8.02 -3.59
C PHE A 205 -15.00 -6.80 -3.72
N SER A 206 -14.39 -5.66 -3.85
CA SER A 206 -15.11 -4.41 -4.03
C SER A 206 -15.93 -4.36 -5.31
N PHE A 207 -15.79 -5.29 -6.25
CA PHE A 207 -16.01 -5.04 -7.66
C PHE A 207 -16.98 -5.96 -8.38
N LYS A 208 -17.40 -7.05 -7.81
CA LYS A 208 -18.22 -8.05 -8.53
C LYS A 208 -19.69 -7.67 -8.70
N SER A 209 -20.20 -6.62 -8.04
CA SER A 209 -21.63 -6.37 -7.94
C SER A 209 -22.12 -4.94 -8.20
N ASP A 210 -21.28 -4.02 -8.71
CA ASP A 210 -21.69 -2.62 -8.84
C ASP A 210 -21.64 -2.12 -10.31
N PRO A 211 -22.78 -1.85 -10.96
CA PRO A 211 -22.84 -1.41 -12.37
C PRO A 211 -22.17 -0.04 -12.64
N VAL A 212 -22.08 0.85 -11.65
CA VAL A 212 -21.40 2.16 -11.76
C VAL A 212 -19.92 2.05 -12.15
N ARG A 213 -19.36 0.87 -12.09
CA ARG A 213 -17.94 0.55 -12.25
C ARG A 213 -17.47 0.29 -13.65
N GLU A 214 -18.31 -0.25 -14.49
CA GLU A 214 -17.91 -0.47 -15.89
C GLU A 214 -17.71 0.88 -16.57
N ASP A 215 -18.55 1.88 -16.24
CA ASP A 215 -18.41 3.25 -16.72
C ASP A 215 -17.14 3.91 -16.16
N ASP A 216 -16.86 3.73 -14.87
CA ASP A 216 -15.64 4.27 -14.25
C ASP A 216 -14.38 3.61 -14.81
N LYS A 217 -14.39 2.29 -15.06
CA LYS A 217 -13.30 1.59 -15.72
C LYS A 217 -13.07 2.07 -17.16
N LEU A 218 -14.15 2.25 -17.91
CA LEU A 218 -14.06 2.74 -19.27
C LEU A 218 -13.47 4.16 -19.28
N TYR A 219 -14.00 5.05 -18.43
CA TYR A 219 -13.49 6.39 -18.25
C TYR A 219 -12.01 6.39 -17.88
N ALA A 220 -11.60 5.58 -16.90
CA ALA A 220 -10.22 5.46 -16.45
C ALA A 220 -9.29 5.02 -17.59
N ARG A 221 -9.71 4.04 -18.39
CA ARG A 221 -8.93 3.57 -19.57
C ARG A 221 -8.75 4.66 -20.63
N GLU A 222 -9.81 5.39 -20.94
CA GLU A 222 -9.74 6.47 -21.93
C GLU A 222 -8.91 7.66 -21.42
N LEU A 223 -9.07 8.02 -20.15
CA LEU A 223 -8.26 9.05 -19.50
C LEU A 223 -6.77 8.66 -19.50
N PHE A 224 -6.46 7.42 -19.15
CA PHE A 224 -5.08 6.91 -19.16
C PHE A 224 -4.48 6.99 -20.56
N LYS A 225 -5.18 6.52 -21.59
CA LYS A 225 -4.73 6.65 -22.99
C LYS A 225 -4.51 8.10 -23.42
N TYR A 226 -5.32 9.03 -22.94
CA TYR A 226 -5.16 10.45 -23.23
C TYR A 226 -3.92 11.05 -22.58
N LEU A 227 -3.64 10.70 -21.32
CA LEU A 227 -2.53 11.25 -20.54
C LEU A 227 -1.17 10.63 -20.90
N THR A 228 -1.16 9.46 -21.52
CA THR A 228 0.07 8.71 -21.84
C THR A 228 0.46 8.77 -23.32
N LYS A 229 -0.23 9.58 -24.13
CA LYS A 229 0.13 9.91 -25.51
C LYS A 229 1.19 11.00 -25.54
#